data_2ce079cdf2b3aa81628e6281f62b973a
#
_entry.id   2ce079cdf2b3aa81628e6281f62b973a
#
_cell.length_a   1.000
_cell.length_b   1.000
_cell.length_c   1.000
_cell.angle_alpha   90.00
_cell.angle_beta   90.00
_cell.angle_gamma   90.00
#
_symmetry.space_group_name_H-M   'P 1'
#
loop_
_entity.id
_entity.type
_entity.pdbx_description
1 polymer ?
#
loop_
_entity_poly.entity_id
_entity_poly.type
_entity_poly.pdbx_seq_one_letter_code
_entity_poly.pdbx_strand_id
1 'polypeptide(L)'
;MKTIRIAIVAVLMAASGSALHFLRAEQTVNASPNLNREEQSNMTNEKVIMLIEAKIQPQRRAEIVEAIRQYLPLVRAEAGVEAFYVTARKDDLNTFVFYEIYRSQAAQDFHLQQDFTKKFLATLKSAQAGDRVRTNLVELAAQ
;
A
#
# COMPACT_ATOMS: atom_id res chain seq x y z
N MET A 1 -16.50 -20.65 32.69
CA MET A 1 -17.91 -20.33 32.42
C MET A 1 -18.37 -19.28 33.43
N LYS A 2 -18.45 -18.01 33.05
CA LYS A 2 -19.11 -16.94 33.85
C LYS A 2 -19.84 -16.05 32.87
N THR A 3 -21.13 -16.21 32.80
CA THR A 3 -22.09 -15.45 32.03
C THR A 3 -22.39 -14.11 32.74
N ILE A 4 -22.11 -12.98 32.11
CA ILE A 4 -22.51 -11.68 32.62
C ILE A 4 -23.84 -11.31 31.95
N ARG A 5 -24.89 -11.22 32.77
CA ARG A 5 -26.21 -10.73 32.41
C ARG A 5 -26.23 -9.22 32.64
N ILE A 6 -26.45 -8.43 31.56
CA ILE A 6 -26.71 -6.99 31.67
C ILE A 6 -28.23 -6.81 31.77
N ALA A 7 -28.67 -6.24 32.86
CA ALA A 7 -30.06 -5.89 33.10
C ALA A 7 -30.36 -4.53 32.45
N ILE A 8 -31.39 -4.51 31.58
CA ILE A 8 -31.96 -3.27 31.03
C ILE A 8 -32.98 -2.75 32.03
N VAL A 9 -32.73 -1.59 32.60
CA VAL A 9 -33.70 -0.84 33.41
C VAL A 9 -34.47 0.09 32.49
N ALA A 10 -35.76 -0.19 32.28
CA ALA A 10 -36.69 0.71 31.62
C ALA A 10 -37.25 1.66 32.67
N VAL A 11 -37.01 2.95 32.51
CA VAL A 11 -37.70 4.00 33.28
C VAL A 11 -38.80 4.61 32.40
N LEU A 12 -40.02 4.32 32.76
CA LEU A 12 -41.23 4.91 32.18
C LEU A 12 -41.53 6.20 32.96
N MET A 13 -41.52 7.38 32.31
CA MET A 13 -42.15 8.58 32.83
C MET A 13 -43.03 9.24 31.76
N ALA A 14 -44.32 9.23 32.00
CA ALA A 14 -45.32 10.00 31.27
C ALA A 14 -45.45 11.37 31.93
N ALA A 15 -45.51 12.43 31.13
CA ALA A 15 -46.33 13.63 31.40
C ALA A 15 -46.32 14.58 30.16
N SER A 16 -47.45 14.65 29.55
CA SER A 16 -48.21 15.81 28.99
C SER A 16 -47.49 17.12 28.65
N GLY A 17 -47.67 17.56 27.40
CA GLY A 17 -47.90 18.98 27.12
C GLY A 17 -47.10 19.59 25.99
N SER A 18 -47.81 20.06 24.98
CA SER A 18 -47.53 21.16 24.06
C SER A 18 -46.72 20.85 22.80
N ALA A 19 -47.48 20.81 21.72
CA ALA A 19 -47.01 20.85 20.35
C ALA A 19 -46.23 22.13 20.05
N LEU A 20 -44.98 21.98 19.65
CA LEU A 20 -44.27 22.97 18.85
C LEU A 20 -43.73 22.21 17.64
N HIS A 21 -44.35 22.44 16.47
CA HIS A 21 -43.84 21.99 15.18
C HIS A 21 -42.53 22.70 14.88
N PHE A 22 -41.42 22.06 15.19
CA PHE A 22 -40.16 22.35 14.51
C PHE A 22 -40.11 21.56 13.22
N LEU A 23 -40.43 22.25 12.14
CA LEU A 23 -40.06 21.81 10.78
C LEU A 23 -38.53 21.77 10.73
N ARG A 24 -37.97 20.62 11.08
CA ARG A 24 -36.58 20.28 10.76
C ARG A 24 -36.56 19.91 9.29
N ALA A 25 -36.11 20.83 8.44
CA ALA A 25 -35.74 20.54 7.08
C ALA A 25 -34.63 19.48 7.15
N GLU A 26 -34.98 18.23 6.89
CA GLU A 26 -34.00 17.20 6.53
C GLU A 26 -33.41 17.62 5.19
N GLN A 27 -32.23 18.25 5.24
CA GLN A 27 -31.35 18.30 4.10
C GLN A 27 -30.90 16.89 3.84
N THR A 28 -31.62 16.18 3.00
CA THR A 28 -31.11 15.00 2.32
C THR A 28 -29.94 15.46 1.45
N VAL A 29 -28.73 15.31 1.99
CA VAL A 29 -27.51 15.40 1.19
C VAL A 29 -27.58 14.22 0.23
N ASN A 30 -28.13 14.44 -0.97
CA ASN A 30 -27.98 13.55 -2.08
C ASN A 30 -26.49 13.52 -2.47
N ALA A 31 -25.72 12.76 -1.71
CA ALA A 31 -24.40 12.34 -2.15
C ALA A 31 -24.62 11.42 -3.35
N SER A 32 -24.35 11.94 -4.53
CA SER A 32 -24.46 11.19 -5.77
C SER A 32 -23.58 9.94 -5.68
N PRO A 33 -24.13 8.72 -5.77
CA PRO A 33 -23.37 7.48 -5.62
C PRO A 33 -22.31 7.28 -6.72
N ASN A 34 -22.39 8.07 -7.80
CA ASN A 34 -21.51 7.93 -8.97
C ASN A 34 -20.15 8.62 -8.80
N LEU A 35 -20.05 9.73 -8.07
CA LEU A 35 -18.77 10.43 -7.87
C LEU A 35 -17.77 9.58 -7.09
N ASN A 36 -18.24 8.90 -6.04
CA ASN A 36 -17.38 8.02 -5.24
C ASN A 36 -16.93 6.76 -6.00
N ARG A 37 -17.69 6.31 -6.99
CA ARG A 37 -17.38 5.12 -7.77
C ARG A 37 -16.34 5.41 -8.86
N GLU A 38 -16.36 6.61 -9.44
CA GLU A 38 -15.36 7.04 -10.42
C GLU A 38 -14.02 7.38 -9.75
N GLU A 39 -14.03 8.02 -8.57
CA GLU A 39 -12.82 8.27 -7.79
C GLU A 39 -12.19 6.96 -7.29
N GLN A 40 -12.98 6.00 -6.78
CA GLN A 40 -12.49 4.70 -6.38
C GLN A 40 -11.98 3.87 -7.57
N SER A 41 -12.63 3.96 -8.74
CA SER A 41 -12.18 3.28 -9.97
C SER A 41 -10.87 3.87 -10.48
N ASN A 42 -10.69 5.19 -10.40
CA ASN A 42 -9.44 5.84 -10.78
C ASN A 42 -8.28 5.47 -9.85
N MET A 43 -8.52 5.42 -8.54
CA MET A 43 -7.49 5.00 -7.56
C MET A 43 -7.05 3.54 -7.73
N THR A 44 -7.93 2.65 -8.23
CA THR A 44 -7.58 1.24 -8.48
C THR A 44 -6.79 1.02 -9.75
N ASN A 45 -6.80 1.98 -10.69
CA ASN A 45 -6.10 1.90 -11.98
C ASN A 45 -4.85 2.79 -12.05
N GLU A 46 -4.55 3.56 -11.01
CA GLU A 46 -3.35 4.38 -10.98
C GLU A 46 -2.11 3.52 -10.84
N LYS A 47 -1.11 3.78 -11.68
CA LYS A 47 0.20 3.11 -11.59
C LYS A 47 0.86 3.41 -10.26
N VAL A 48 1.51 2.41 -9.70
CA VAL A 48 2.41 2.59 -8.56
C VAL A 48 3.83 2.69 -9.08
N ILE A 49 4.43 3.86 -8.95
CA ILE A 49 5.80 4.12 -9.39
C ILE A 49 6.63 4.48 -8.15
N MET A 50 7.75 3.79 -7.97
CA MET A 50 8.60 4.05 -6.82
C MET A 50 10.08 3.87 -7.11
N LEU A 51 10.87 4.57 -6.33
CA LEU A 51 12.30 4.38 -6.21
C LEU A 51 12.62 3.99 -4.77
N ILE A 52 13.39 2.92 -4.60
CA ILE A 52 13.82 2.46 -3.29
C ILE A 52 15.33 2.40 -3.26
N GLU A 53 15.94 3.06 -2.30
CA GLU A 53 17.37 2.96 -2.02
C GLU A 53 17.60 2.08 -0.79
N ALA A 54 18.52 1.12 -0.92
CA ALA A 54 18.92 0.23 0.15
C ALA A 54 20.45 0.17 0.25
N LYS A 55 20.99 0.65 1.36
CA LYS A 55 22.42 0.50 1.66
C LYS A 55 22.69 -0.87 2.22
N ILE A 56 23.64 -1.59 1.61
CA ILE A 56 24.01 -2.95 1.96
C ILE A 56 25.37 -2.98 2.64
N GLN A 57 25.53 -3.83 3.62
CA GLN A 57 26.82 -4.11 4.25
C GLN A 57 27.81 -4.59 3.18
N PRO A 58 29.01 -4.01 3.04
CA PRO A 58 29.95 -4.33 1.97
C PRO A 58 30.25 -5.82 1.83
N GLN A 59 30.39 -6.52 2.97
CA GLN A 59 30.66 -7.96 3.02
C GLN A 59 29.51 -8.84 2.52
N ARG A 60 28.27 -8.29 2.50
CA ARG A 60 27.06 -8.99 2.04
C ARG A 60 26.69 -8.65 0.59
N ARG A 61 27.45 -7.73 -0.05
CA ARG A 61 27.14 -7.25 -1.39
C ARG A 61 27.05 -8.37 -2.43
N ALA A 62 28.02 -9.29 -2.44
CA ALA A 62 28.03 -10.39 -3.42
C ALA A 62 26.81 -11.30 -3.28
N GLU A 63 26.40 -11.60 -2.06
CA GLU A 63 25.20 -12.38 -1.76
C GLU A 63 23.95 -11.71 -2.31
N ILE A 64 23.79 -10.38 -2.10
CA ILE A 64 22.63 -9.65 -2.59
C ILE A 64 22.62 -9.55 -4.10
N VAL A 65 23.78 -9.37 -4.75
CA VAL A 65 23.86 -9.39 -6.22
C VAL A 65 23.39 -10.74 -6.78
N GLU A 66 23.76 -11.84 -6.15
CA GLU A 66 23.30 -13.17 -6.57
C GLU A 66 21.80 -13.36 -6.31
N ALA A 67 21.31 -12.92 -5.16
CA ALA A 67 19.88 -12.94 -4.87
C ALA A 67 19.07 -12.12 -5.89
N ILE A 68 19.56 -10.95 -6.32
CA ILE A 68 18.94 -10.13 -7.37
C ILE A 68 18.91 -10.87 -8.71
N ARG A 69 19.98 -11.57 -9.10
CA ARG A 69 20.01 -12.34 -10.35
C ARG A 69 18.94 -13.42 -10.42
N GLN A 70 18.67 -14.07 -9.30
CA GLN A 70 17.62 -15.08 -9.18
C GLN A 70 16.23 -14.47 -9.10
N TYR A 71 16.09 -13.31 -8.48
CA TYR A 71 14.84 -12.62 -8.24
C TYR A 71 14.27 -11.92 -9.47
N LEU A 72 15.11 -11.20 -10.22
CA LEU A 72 14.68 -10.37 -11.34
C LEU A 72 13.86 -11.09 -12.42
N PRO A 73 14.22 -12.30 -12.87
CA PRO A 73 13.41 -13.01 -13.86
C PRO A 73 11.99 -13.31 -13.38
N LEU A 74 11.84 -13.64 -12.08
CA LEU A 74 10.53 -13.95 -11.47
C LEU A 74 9.66 -12.73 -11.41
N VAL A 75 10.19 -11.60 -10.96
CA VAL A 75 9.46 -10.31 -10.90
C VAL A 75 9.01 -9.87 -12.30
N ARG A 76 9.91 -9.93 -13.27
CA ARG A 76 9.64 -9.50 -14.65
C ARG A 76 8.62 -10.38 -15.38
N ALA A 77 8.38 -11.59 -14.88
CA ALA A 77 7.34 -12.48 -15.39
C ALA A 77 5.94 -12.16 -14.82
N GLU A 78 5.82 -11.33 -13.80
CA GLU A 78 4.54 -10.93 -13.23
C GLU A 78 3.81 -9.98 -14.19
N ALA A 79 2.57 -10.31 -14.56
CA ALA A 79 1.78 -9.53 -15.51
C ALA A 79 1.48 -8.10 -15.04
N GLY A 80 1.50 -7.86 -13.73
CA GLY A 80 1.26 -6.56 -13.12
C GLY A 80 2.49 -5.65 -13.03
N VAL A 81 3.70 -6.16 -13.35
CA VAL A 81 4.96 -5.40 -13.33
C VAL A 81 5.22 -4.84 -14.72
N GLU A 82 5.25 -3.52 -14.85
CA GLU A 82 5.61 -2.84 -16.12
C GLU A 82 7.11 -2.64 -16.24
N ALA A 83 7.78 -2.28 -15.15
CA ALA A 83 9.22 -2.13 -15.11
C ALA A 83 9.77 -2.52 -13.72
N PHE A 84 10.91 -3.17 -13.72
CA PHE A 84 11.65 -3.48 -12.50
C PHE A 84 13.15 -3.49 -12.81
N TYR A 85 13.83 -2.47 -12.31
CA TYR A 85 15.27 -2.30 -12.48
C TYR A 85 15.97 -2.27 -11.13
N VAL A 86 17.09 -2.94 -11.04
CA VAL A 86 17.98 -2.86 -9.89
C VAL A 86 19.35 -2.41 -10.38
N THR A 87 19.80 -1.32 -9.80
CA THR A 87 21.10 -0.70 -10.10
C THR A 87 21.87 -0.46 -8.79
N ALA A 88 23.11 -0.02 -8.89
CA ALA A 88 23.86 0.52 -7.76
C ALA A 88 24.26 1.97 -8.07
N ARG A 89 24.40 2.77 -7.04
CA ARG A 89 24.92 4.14 -7.19
C ARG A 89 26.38 4.09 -7.67
N LYS A 90 26.75 5.02 -8.55
CA LYS A 90 28.14 5.08 -9.06
C LYS A 90 29.14 5.55 -7.98
N ASP A 91 28.66 6.40 -7.06
CA ASP A 91 29.45 6.95 -5.96
C ASP A 91 29.47 6.03 -4.73
N ASP A 92 28.55 5.10 -4.60
CA ASP A 92 28.51 4.08 -3.55
C ASP A 92 27.92 2.77 -4.08
N LEU A 93 28.78 1.87 -4.52
CA LEU A 93 28.37 0.58 -5.10
C LEU A 93 27.65 -0.34 -4.10
N ASN A 94 27.65 -0.02 -2.82
CA ASN A 94 26.90 -0.74 -1.79
C ASN A 94 25.48 -0.18 -1.58
N THR A 95 25.13 0.94 -2.21
CA THR A 95 23.76 1.45 -2.24
C THR A 95 23.08 0.98 -3.51
N PHE A 96 22.14 0.05 -3.36
CA PHE A 96 21.29 -0.44 -4.44
C PHE A 96 20.07 0.45 -4.62
N VAL A 97 19.69 0.67 -5.87
CA VAL A 97 18.52 1.47 -6.26
C VAL A 97 17.59 0.58 -7.05
N PHE A 98 16.38 0.42 -6.54
CA PHE A 98 15.28 -0.28 -7.19
C PHE A 98 14.36 0.77 -7.80
N TYR A 99 14.07 0.68 -9.09
CA TYR A 99 13.06 1.46 -9.78
C TYR A 99 11.97 0.51 -10.24
N GLU A 100 10.76 0.75 -9.73
CA GLU A 100 9.64 -0.18 -9.84
C GLU A 100 8.41 0.54 -10.39
N ILE A 101 7.76 -0.06 -11.39
CA ILE A 101 6.47 0.38 -11.93
C ILE A 101 5.52 -0.81 -11.94
N TYR A 102 4.41 -0.65 -11.22
CA TYR A 102 3.29 -1.59 -11.22
C TYR A 102 2.08 -0.94 -11.87
N ARG A 103 1.27 -1.74 -12.58
CA ARG A 103 0.07 -1.26 -13.27
C ARG A 103 -0.99 -0.71 -12.33
N SER A 104 -0.99 -1.14 -11.07
CA SER A 104 -1.94 -0.71 -10.04
C SER A 104 -1.43 -1.07 -8.65
N GLN A 105 -2.11 -0.56 -7.61
CA GLN A 105 -1.87 -0.97 -6.23
C GLN A 105 -2.10 -2.49 -6.05
N ALA A 106 -3.14 -3.04 -6.67
CA ALA A 106 -3.41 -4.48 -6.60
C ALA A 106 -2.28 -5.33 -7.19
N ALA A 107 -1.61 -4.85 -8.24
CA ALA A 107 -0.43 -5.52 -8.82
C ALA A 107 0.76 -5.48 -7.87
N GLN A 108 0.99 -4.36 -7.19
CA GLN A 108 2.03 -4.26 -6.16
C GLN A 108 1.72 -5.19 -4.97
N ASP A 109 0.48 -5.20 -4.50
CA ASP A 109 0.05 -6.06 -3.39
C ASP A 109 0.25 -7.54 -3.73
N PHE A 110 -0.10 -7.93 -4.97
CA PHE A 110 0.16 -9.28 -5.47
C PHE A 110 1.65 -9.63 -5.45
N HIS A 111 2.49 -8.73 -5.97
CA HIS A 111 3.95 -8.87 -5.95
C HIS A 111 4.50 -9.09 -4.53
N LEU A 112 4.05 -8.28 -3.57
CA LEU A 112 4.51 -8.37 -2.18
C LEU A 112 4.06 -9.66 -1.47
N GLN A 113 3.03 -10.34 -1.98
CA GLN A 113 2.53 -11.60 -1.43
C GLN A 113 3.28 -12.83 -1.96
N GLN A 114 4.06 -12.71 -3.05
CA GLN A 114 4.81 -13.82 -3.63
C GLN A 114 5.88 -14.34 -2.66
N ASP A 115 6.03 -15.64 -2.58
CA ASP A 115 6.99 -16.27 -1.65
C ASP A 115 8.43 -15.91 -2.01
N PHE A 116 8.75 -15.82 -3.32
CA PHE A 116 10.07 -15.41 -3.76
C PHE A 116 10.36 -13.94 -3.41
N THR A 117 9.35 -13.05 -3.42
CA THR A 117 9.48 -11.65 -2.99
C THR A 117 9.71 -11.57 -1.48
N LYS A 118 8.92 -12.29 -0.69
CA LYS A 118 9.11 -12.36 0.78
C LYS A 118 10.51 -12.86 1.14
N LYS A 119 10.97 -13.92 0.46
CA LYS A 119 12.32 -14.47 0.64
C LYS A 119 13.40 -13.45 0.30
N PHE A 120 13.28 -12.80 -0.87
CA PHE A 120 14.22 -11.77 -1.29
C PHE A 120 14.26 -10.60 -0.29
N LEU A 121 13.11 -10.08 0.12
CA LEU A 121 13.02 -8.98 1.08
C LEU A 121 13.60 -9.33 2.45
N ALA A 122 13.45 -10.58 2.91
CA ALA A 122 14.07 -11.06 4.14
C ALA A 122 15.60 -11.08 4.02
N THR A 123 16.13 -11.59 2.90
CA THR A 123 17.57 -11.60 2.61
C THR A 123 18.12 -10.18 2.53
N LEU A 124 17.44 -9.29 1.80
CA LEU A 124 17.81 -7.88 1.67
C LEU A 124 17.85 -7.21 3.04
N LYS A 125 16.79 -7.38 3.85
CA LYS A 125 16.69 -6.80 5.21
C LYS A 125 17.84 -7.24 6.10
N SER A 126 18.25 -8.52 6.05
CA SER A 126 19.36 -9.05 6.87
C SER A 126 20.72 -8.48 6.48
N ALA A 127 20.87 -8.01 5.24
CA ALA A 127 22.10 -7.47 4.69
C ALA A 127 22.17 -5.94 4.72
N GLN A 128 21.10 -5.25 5.12
CA GLN A 128 21.06 -3.78 5.14
C GLN A 128 22.02 -3.18 6.19
N ALA A 129 22.59 -2.02 5.84
CA ALA A 129 23.42 -1.19 6.70
C ALA A 129 22.69 0.08 7.16
N GLY A 130 21.37 0.02 7.29
CA GLY A 130 20.50 1.12 7.68
C GLY A 130 19.09 0.94 7.11
N ASP A 131 18.23 1.93 7.31
CA ASP A 131 16.87 1.91 6.79
C ASP A 131 16.84 2.14 5.27
N ARG A 132 15.85 1.53 4.62
CA ARG A 132 15.56 1.81 3.21
C ARG A 132 14.88 3.17 3.07
N VAL A 133 15.25 3.91 2.04
CA VAL A 133 14.54 5.13 1.64
C VAL A 133 13.62 4.77 0.48
N ARG A 134 12.31 5.03 0.64
CA ARG A 134 11.31 4.87 -0.42
C ARG A 134 10.80 6.23 -0.86
N THR A 135 10.84 6.49 -2.14
CA THR A 135 10.25 7.65 -2.79
C THR A 135 9.15 7.20 -3.74
N ASN A 136 7.91 7.64 -3.48
CA ASN A 136 6.82 7.44 -4.41
C ASN A 136 6.88 8.52 -5.50
N LEU A 137 6.64 8.11 -6.75
CA LEU A 137 6.72 8.97 -7.91
C LEU A 137 5.35 9.03 -8.59
N VAL A 138 5.11 10.09 -9.34
CA VAL A 138 3.92 10.23 -10.20
C VAL A 138 4.37 10.45 -11.63
N GLU A 139 3.61 9.93 -12.59
CA GLU A 139 3.84 10.18 -14.02
C GLU A 139 3.33 11.57 -14.36
N LEU A 140 4.23 12.46 -14.83
CA LEU A 140 3.89 13.87 -15.10
C LEU A 140 3.21 14.08 -16.47
N ALA A 141 3.38 13.16 -17.41
CA ALA A 141 2.86 13.26 -18.76
C ALA A 141 2.43 11.87 -19.24
N ALA A 142 1.31 11.36 -18.70
CA ALA A 142 0.59 10.28 -19.34
C ALA A 142 -0.07 10.85 -20.61
N GLN A 143 0.51 10.57 -21.76
CA GLN A 143 -0.09 10.88 -23.06
C GLN A 143 -0.90 9.70 -23.55
#